data_23ac9834df8b719abe7f12baaec963ab
#
_entry.id   23ac9834df8b719abe7f12baaec963ab
#
_cell.length_a   1.000
_cell.length_b   1.000
_cell.length_c   1.000
_cell.angle_alpha   90.00
_cell.angle_beta   90.00
_cell.angle_gamma   90.00
#
_symmetry.space_group_name_H-M   'P 1'
#
loop_
_entity.id
_entity.type
_entity.pdbx_description
1 polymer ?
#
loop_
_entity_poly.entity_id
_entity_poly.type
_entity_poly.pdbx_seq_one_letter_code
_entity_poly.pdbx_strand_id
1 'polypeptide(L)'
;MENRVNVRKANKKDSGKLLELIGYKAEFDRSMKGFNGEISTNKGKIERTLFGDVPFAHALLLEVDGKVLGFALFHYRYSSFRGEPSIWLDDLLVVGRHRSKGYGAELMHALKIEAGKSLASHISWTASPYNTKAHNFYKKLGAEVERMDGQRPYFRWAMYD
;
A
#
# COMPACT_ATOMS: atom_id res chain seq x y z
N MET A 1 7.26 26.44 8.92
CA MET A 1 6.10 26.24 8.05
C MET A 1 5.72 24.76 8.02
N GLU A 2 4.45 24.48 8.14
CA GLU A 2 3.95 23.14 8.01
C GLU A 2 4.02 22.69 6.55
N ASN A 3 4.42 21.44 6.32
CA ASN A 3 4.42 20.86 4.99
C ASN A 3 2.98 20.60 4.53
N ARG A 4 2.70 20.89 3.26
CA ARG A 4 1.42 20.56 2.65
C ARG A 4 1.44 19.07 2.24
N VAL A 5 0.68 18.25 2.96
CA VAL A 5 0.56 16.83 2.70
C VAL A 5 -0.76 16.54 2.01
N ASN A 6 -0.72 15.77 0.94
CA ASN A 6 -1.88 15.37 0.18
C ASN A 6 -1.73 13.93 -0.30
N VAL A 7 -2.83 13.17 -0.27
CA VAL A 7 -2.89 11.84 -0.87
C VAL A 7 -3.93 11.88 -1.99
N ARG A 8 -3.53 11.46 -3.18
CA ARG A 8 -4.40 11.45 -4.36
C ARG A 8 -4.32 10.12 -5.09
N LYS A 9 -5.30 9.84 -5.92
CA LYS A 9 -5.25 8.69 -6.82
C LYS A 9 -4.20 8.94 -7.90
N ALA A 10 -3.42 7.89 -8.22
CA ALA A 10 -2.51 7.91 -9.34
C ALA A 10 -3.29 7.94 -10.66
N ASN A 11 -2.69 8.53 -11.67
CA ASN A 11 -3.20 8.49 -13.05
C ASN A 11 -2.11 8.02 -14.01
N LYS A 12 -2.44 7.88 -15.28
CA LYS A 12 -1.53 7.33 -16.29
C LYS A 12 -0.19 8.07 -16.36
N LYS A 13 -0.19 9.39 -16.13
CA LYS A 13 1.02 10.21 -16.14
C LYS A 13 1.99 9.85 -15.01
N ASP A 14 1.50 9.18 -13.97
CA ASP A 14 2.29 8.79 -12.82
C ASP A 14 3.02 7.45 -13.03
N SER A 15 2.84 6.78 -14.16
CA SER A 15 3.37 5.43 -14.38
C SER A 15 4.87 5.34 -14.21
N GLY A 16 5.63 6.33 -14.67
CA GLY A 16 7.08 6.38 -14.49
C GLY A 16 7.48 6.55 -13.04
N LYS A 17 6.79 7.41 -12.30
CA LYS A 17 7.03 7.61 -10.87
C LYS A 17 6.66 6.35 -10.07
N LEU A 18 5.57 5.67 -10.42
CA LEU A 18 5.19 4.41 -9.80
C LEU A 18 6.27 3.34 -10.01
N LEU A 19 6.82 3.24 -11.22
CA LEU A 19 7.91 2.30 -11.49
C LEU A 19 9.12 2.58 -10.60
N GLU A 20 9.49 3.85 -10.44
CA GLU A 20 10.56 4.27 -9.55
C GLU A 20 10.29 3.86 -8.10
N LEU A 21 9.08 4.13 -7.60
CA LEU A 21 8.68 3.80 -6.23
C LEU A 21 8.63 2.29 -5.99
N ILE A 22 8.16 1.52 -6.97
CA ILE A 22 8.16 0.04 -6.92
C ILE A 22 9.60 -0.46 -6.80
N GLY A 23 10.53 0.16 -7.52
CA GLY A 23 11.96 -0.15 -7.41
C GLY A 23 12.49 0.08 -5.99
N TYR A 24 12.14 1.20 -5.37
CA TYR A 24 12.52 1.48 -3.98
C TYR A 24 11.90 0.48 -3.02
N LYS A 25 10.65 0.08 -3.25
CA LYS A 25 9.98 -0.93 -2.42
C LYS A 25 10.69 -2.28 -2.53
N ALA A 26 11.11 -2.68 -3.72
CA ALA A 26 11.86 -3.91 -3.94
C ALA A 26 13.19 -3.89 -3.19
N GLU A 27 13.91 -2.78 -3.23
CA GLU A 27 15.16 -2.60 -2.47
C GLU A 27 14.92 -2.71 -0.96
N PHE A 28 13.86 -2.07 -0.48
CA PHE A 28 13.48 -2.16 0.93
C PHE A 28 13.16 -3.61 1.33
N ASP A 29 12.40 -4.33 0.50
CA ASP A 29 12.03 -5.71 0.77
C ASP A 29 13.25 -6.64 0.76
N ARG A 30 14.22 -6.40 -0.10
CA ARG A 30 15.50 -7.13 -0.08
C ARG A 30 16.22 -6.90 1.25
N SER A 31 16.25 -5.67 1.75
CA SER A 31 16.89 -5.34 3.03
C SER A 31 16.21 -6.05 4.21
N MET A 32 14.92 -6.36 4.09
CA MET A 32 14.13 -7.07 5.09
C MET A 32 13.98 -8.58 4.79
N LYS A 33 14.76 -9.09 3.83
CA LYS A 33 14.75 -10.50 3.41
C LYS A 33 13.38 -10.99 2.94
N GLY A 34 12.51 -10.07 2.52
CA GLY A 34 11.16 -10.39 2.01
C GLY A 34 11.11 -10.60 0.51
N PHE A 35 12.21 -10.34 -0.18
CA PHE A 35 12.32 -10.46 -1.63
C PHE A 35 13.78 -10.67 -2.02
N ASN A 36 14.04 -11.61 -2.91
CA ASN A 36 15.41 -11.92 -3.36
C ASN A 36 15.57 -11.95 -4.88
N GLY A 37 14.53 -11.59 -5.61
CA GLY A 37 14.55 -11.52 -7.08
C GLY A 37 14.70 -10.10 -7.60
N GLU A 38 14.40 -9.93 -8.87
CA GLU A 38 14.35 -8.63 -9.54
C GLU A 38 12.92 -8.35 -9.99
N ILE A 39 12.57 -7.06 -10.08
CA ILE A 39 11.27 -6.69 -10.62
C ILE A 39 11.26 -6.92 -12.13
N SER A 40 10.13 -7.42 -12.65
CA SER A 40 9.94 -7.64 -14.08
C SER A 40 8.90 -6.72 -14.69
N THR A 41 8.34 -5.80 -13.90
CA THR A 41 7.41 -4.79 -14.40
C THR A 41 8.14 -3.68 -15.15
N ASN A 42 7.39 -2.91 -15.93
CA ASN A 42 7.88 -1.73 -16.63
C ASN A 42 6.73 -0.73 -16.77
N LYS A 43 7.04 0.46 -17.26
CA LYS A 43 6.08 1.55 -17.43
C LYS A 43 4.87 1.13 -18.27
N GLY A 44 5.09 0.43 -19.39
CA GLY A 44 4.01 -0.01 -20.27
C GLY A 44 3.07 -1.01 -19.60
N LYS A 45 3.61 -1.93 -18.81
CA LYS A 45 2.79 -2.87 -18.03
C LYS A 45 1.95 -2.13 -17.00
N ILE A 46 2.52 -1.16 -16.29
CA ILE A 46 1.80 -0.35 -15.31
C ILE A 46 0.67 0.42 -15.99
N GLU A 47 0.93 1.06 -17.11
CA GLU A 47 -0.09 1.78 -17.87
C GLU A 47 -1.27 0.90 -18.23
N ARG A 48 -1.01 -0.31 -18.73
CA ARG A 48 -2.06 -1.23 -19.16
C ARG A 48 -2.86 -1.83 -18.00
N THR A 49 -2.20 -2.12 -16.89
CA THR A 49 -2.82 -2.88 -15.78
C THR A 49 -3.48 -2.01 -14.73
N LEU A 50 -2.99 -0.78 -14.53
CA LEU A 50 -3.57 0.15 -13.56
C LEU A 50 -4.48 1.19 -14.23
N PHE A 51 -4.14 1.62 -15.44
CA PHE A 51 -4.80 2.75 -16.11
C PHE A 51 -5.47 2.40 -17.44
N GLY A 52 -5.61 1.10 -17.73
CA GLY A 52 -6.37 0.62 -18.87
C GLY A 52 -7.87 0.60 -18.60
N ASP A 53 -8.63 0.07 -19.54
CA ASP A 53 -10.11 0.04 -19.45
C ASP A 53 -10.62 -0.80 -18.28
N VAL A 54 -9.88 -1.86 -17.92
CA VAL A 54 -10.21 -2.73 -16.79
C VAL A 54 -8.99 -2.75 -15.86
N PRO A 55 -8.94 -1.87 -14.85
CA PRO A 55 -7.80 -1.86 -13.94
C PRO A 55 -7.79 -3.09 -13.03
N PHE A 56 -6.62 -3.70 -12.89
CA PHE A 56 -6.42 -4.87 -12.01
C PHE A 56 -5.96 -4.47 -10.62
N ALA A 57 -5.39 -3.27 -10.50
CA ALA A 57 -4.93 -2.71 -9.24
C ALA A 57 -5.06 -1.20 -9.29
N HIS A 58 -4.88 -0.58 -8.13
CA HIS A 58 -5.05 0.87 -7.94
C HIS A 58 -3.89 1.38 -7.11
N ALA A 59 -3.58 2.66 -7.25
CA ALA A 59 -2.52 3.28 -6.47
C ALA A 59 -2.94 4.65 -5.93
N LEU A 60 -2.54 4.91 -4.69
CA LEU A 60 -2.60 6.22 -4.07
C LEU A 60 -1.18 6.76 -3.97
N LEU A 61 -1.00 8.04 -4.24
CA LEU A 61 0.29 8.73 -4.14
C LEU A 61 0.25 9.73 -3.02
N LEU A 62 1.30 9.74 -2.21
CA LEU A 62 1.53 10.73 -1.18
C LEU A 62 2.38 11.86 -1.77
N GLU A 63 1.85 13.07 -1.72
CA GLU A 63 2.58 14.28 -2.10
C GLU A 63 2.86 15.13 -0.87
N VAL A 64 4.07 15.63 -0.78
CA VAL A 64 4.47 16.61 0.22
C VAL A 64 5.09 17.79 -0.52
N ASP A 65 4.44 18.97 -0.41
CA ASP A 65 4.85 20.17 -1.12
C ASP A 65 4.99 19.94 -2.64
N GLY A 66 4.05 19.16 -3.21
CA GLY A 66 4.01 18.85 -4.64
C GLY A 66 4.92 17.73 -5.12
N LYS A 67 5.70 17.13 -4.22
CA LYS A 67 6.61 16.02 -4.55
C LYS A 67 6.01 14.69 -4.11
N VAL A 68 6.04 13.69 -4.97
CA VAL A 68 5.59 12.35 -4.64
C VAL A 68 6.67 11.65 -3.82
N LEU A 69 6.35 11.33 -2.57
CA LEU A 69 7.27 10.73 -1.60
C LEU A 69 6.83 9.36 -1.10
N GLY A 70 5.71 8.86 -1.56
CA GLY A 70 5.23 7.55 -1.14
C GLY A 70 4.04 7.08 -1.95
N PHE A 71 3.68 5.82 -1.76
CA PHE A 71 2.54 5.23 -2.45
C PHE A 71 1.94 4.07 -1.68
N ALA A 72 0.68 3.77 -1.99
CA ALA A 72 0.00 2.55 -1.61
C ALA A 72 -0.56 1.91 -2.89
N LEU A 73 -0.26 0.66 -3.11
CA LEU A 73 -0.76 -0.10 -4.25
C LEU A 73 -1.63 -1.24 -3.73
N PHE A 74 -2.84 -1.37 -4.26
CA PHE A 74 -3.84 -2.28 -3.71
C PHE A 74 -4.76 -2.81 -4.81
N HIS A 75 -5.44 -3.91 -4.49
CA HIS A 75 -6.50 -4.44 -5.33
C HIS A 75 -7.63 -4.98 -4.47
N TYR A 76 -8.78 -5.25 -5.10
CA TYR A 76 -9.93 -5.78 -4.41
C TYR A 76 -9.96 -7.30 -4.45
N ARG A 77 -10.35 -7.88 -3.32
CA ARG A 77 -10.76 -9.28 -3.19
C ARG A 77 -12.25 -9.34 -3.02
N TYR A 78 -12.85 -10.47 -3.31
CA TYR A 78 -14.30 -10.65 -3.16
C TYR A 78 -14.61 -11.94 -2.40
N SER A 79 -15.52 -11.85 -1.43
CA SER A 79 -16.04 -13.03 -0.73
C SER A 79 -17.41 -13.37 -1.30
N SER A 80 -17.53 -14.50 -1.97
CA SER A 80 -18.81 -14.97 -2.50
C SER A 80 -19.78 -15.33 -1.39
N PHE A 81 -19.28 -15.81 -0.26
CA PHE A 81 -20.10 -16.22 0.88
C PHE A 81 -20.73 -15.02 1.60
N ARG A 82 -20.02 -13.90 1.63
CA ARG A 82 -20.48 -12.68 2.31
C ARG A 82 -21.05 -11.65 1.36
N GLY A 83 -20.79 -11.79 0.06
CA GLY A 83 -21.19 -10.78 -0.93
C GLY A 83 -20.50 -9.44 -0.74
N GLU A 84 -19.26 -9.45 -0.23
CA GLU A 84 -18.54 -8.23 0.15
C GLU A 84 -17.14 -8.18 -0.48
N PRO A 85 -16.73 -6.99 -0.96
CA PRO A 85 -15.32 -6.78 -1.31
C PRO A 85 -14.48 -6.54 -0.07
N SER A 86 -13.18 -6.75 -0.21
CA SER A 86 -12.15 -6.32 0.72
C SER A 86 -10.97 -5.78 -0.07
N ILE A 87 -10.08 -5.06 0.59
CA ILE A 87 -8.86 -4.55 -0.04
C ILE A 87 -7.68 -5.40 0.41
N TRP A 88 -6.86 -5.80 -0.57
CA TRP A 88 -5.53 -6.31 -0.32
C TRP A 88 -4.52 -5.22 -0.65
N LEU A 89 -3.78 -4.79 0.36
CA LEU A 89 -2.70 -3.83 0.21
C LEU A 89 -1.41 -4.58 -0.15
N ASP A 90 -0.98 -4.41 -1.38
CA ASP A 90 0.21 -5.09 -1.90
C ASP A 90 1.49 -4.38 -1.50
N ASP A 91 1.51 -3.05 -1.64
CA ASP A 91 2.68 -2.23 -1.32
C ASP A 91 2.31 -0.98 -0.56
N LEU A 92 3.09 -0.68 0.46
CA LEU A 92 3.06 0.60 1.17
C LEU A 92 4.50 1.08 1.33
N LEU A 93 4.82 2.27 0.81
CA LEU A 93 6.16 2.82 0.90
C LEU A 93 6.13 4.32 1.11
N VAL A 94 6.96 4.79 2.02
CA VAL A 94 7.40 6.20 2.11
C VAL A 94 8.91 6.18 1.87
N VAL A 95 9.40 7.07 1.00
CA VAL A 95 10.82 7.14 0.66
C VAL A 95 11.66 7.33 1.93
N GLY A 96 12.78 6.57 2.06
CA GLY A 96 13.49 6.33 3.31
C GLY A 96 13.79 7.55 4.18
N ARG A 97 14.32 8.66 3.59
CA ARG A 97 14.65 9.88 4.33
C ARG A 97 13.42 10.65 4.84
N HIS A 98 12.22 10.30 4.38
CA HIS A 98 10.96 10.94 4.78
C HIS A 98 10.14 10.08 5.71
N ARG A 99 10.66 8.92 6.17
CA ARG A 99 9.98 8.04 7.11
C ARG A 99 9.88 8.67 8.49
N SER A 100 8.98 8.13 9.31
CA SER A 100 8.77 8.55 10.71
C SER A 100 8.23 9.98 10.86
N LYS A 101 7.58 10.52 9.84
CA LYS A 101 6.92 11.84 9.86
C LYS A 101 5.39 11.74 9.82
N GLY A 102 4.83 10.53 10.02
CA GLY A 102 3.39 10.31 9.96
C GLY A 102 2.84 10.11 8.55
N TYR A 103 3.68 10.06 7.53
CA TYR A 103 3.24 9.96 6.13
C TYR A 103 2.66 8.58 5.80
N GLY A 104 3.15 7.52 6.42
CA GLY A 104 2.56 6.19 6.29
C GLY A 104 1.12 6.15 6.80
N ALA A 105 0.86 6.81 7.93
CA ALA A 105 -0.48 6.92 8.49
C ALA A 105 -1.41 7.70 7.54
N GLU A 106 -0.92 8.76 6.90
CA GLU A 106 -1.69 9.51 5.91
C GLU A 106 -2.14 8.61 4.74
N LEU A 107 -1.22 7.78 4.22
CA LEU A 107 -1.56 6.82 3.17
C LEU A 107 -2.57 5.78 3.64
N MET A 108 -2.40 5.24 4.84
CA MET A 108 -3.33 4.23 5.37
C MET A 108 -4.71 4.80 5.63
N HIS A 109 -4.81 6.03 6.15
CA HIS A 109 -6.10 6.69 6.34
C HIS A 109 -6.80 6.98 5.01
N ALA A 110 -6.06 7.40 3.98
CA ALA A 110 -6.61 7.60 2.65
C ALA A 110 -7.11 6.29 2.06
N LEU A 111 -6.39 5.18 2.28
CA LEU A 111 -6.80 3.86 1.84
C LEU A 111 -8.09 3.42 2.56
N LYS A 112 -8.22 3.74 3.84
CA LYS A 112 -9.45 3.47 4.60
C LYS A 112 -10.66 4.22 4.03
N ILE A 113 -10.46 5.45 3.57
CA ILE A 113 -11.50 6.23 2.88
C ILE A 113 -11.90 5.53 1.58
N GLU A 114 -10.96 5.06 0.78
CA GLU A 114 -11.25 4.30 -0.43
C GLU A 114 -12.02 3.00 -0.12
N ALA A 115 -11.63 2.29 0.93
CA ALA A 115 -12.34 1.09 1.39
C ALA A 115 -13.80 1.43 1.74
N GLY A 116 -14.04 2.54 2.42
CA GLY A 116 -15.40 3.00 2.75
C GLY A 116 -16.24 3.29 1.52
N LYS A 117 -15.66 3.94 0.52
CA LYS A 117 -16.35 4.27 -0.75
C LYS A 117 -16.75 3.02 -1.53
N SER A 118 -15.94 1.96 -1.47
CA SER A 118 -16.20 0.71 -2.18
C SER A 118 -17.00 -0.30 -1.35
N LEU A 119 -17.39 0.04 -0.12
CA LEU A 119 -18.09 -0.83 0.82
C LEU A 119 -17.27 -2.08 1.17
N ALA A 120 -15.94 -1.96 1.17
CA ALA A 120 -15.05 -3.02 1.58
C ALA A 120 -15.18 -3.30 3.08
N SER A 121 -15.16 -4.58 3.45
CA SER A 121 -15.31 -4.99 4.85
C SER A 121 -14.05 -4.72 5.68
N HIS A 122 -12.90 -4.82 5.05
CA HIS A 122 -11.61 -4.67 5.72
C HIS A 122 -10.49 -4.47 4.72
N ILE A 123 -9.31 -4.12 5.24
CA ILE A 123 -8.05 -4.05 4.49
C ILE A 123 -7.12 -5.10 5.09
N SER A 124 -6.46 -5.89 4.25
CA SER A 124 -5.51 -6.92 4.67
C SER A 124 -4.16 -6.70 3.99
N TRP A 125 -3.10 -7.12 4.65
CA TRP A 125 -1.74 -7.11 4.11
C TRP A 125 -0.85 -8.04 4.91
N THR A 126 0.37 -8.21 4.45
CA THR A 126 1.41 -8.94 5.17
C THR A 126 2.69 -8.12 5.20
N ALA A 127 3.57 -8.43 6.13
CA ALA A 127 4.85 -7.76 6.26
C ALA A 127 5.94 -8.78 6.61
N SER A 128 7.19 -8.45 6.24
CA SER A 128 8.33 -9.29 6.61
C SER A 128 8.39 -9.49 8.13
N PRO A 129 8.72 -10.71 8.61
CA PRO A 129 8.92 -10.96 10.04
C PRO A 129 9.99 -10.04 10.65
N TYR A 130 10.93 -9.56 9.85
CA TYR A 130 12.04 -8.71 10.31
C TYR A 130 11.67 -7.23 10.43
N ASN A 131 10.54 -6.83 9.87
CA ASN A 131 10.11 -5.42 9.87
C ASN A 131 9.26 -5.11 11.11
N THR A 132 9.86 -5.24 12.29
CA THR A 132 9.19 -5.05 13.57
C THR A 132 8.67 -3.63 13.76
N LYS A 133 9.35 -2.63 13.19
CA LYS A 133 8.90 -1.24 13.21
C LYS A 133 7.55 -1.08 12.50
N ALA A 134 7.39 -1.72 11.35
CA ALA A 134 6.12 -1.72 10.63
C ALA A 134 5.02 -2.45 11.42
N HIS A 135 5.35 -3.60 12.04
CA HIS A 135 4.38 -4.33 12.87
C HIS A 135 3.80 -3.44 13.97
N ASN A 136 4.65 -2.68 14.65
CA ASN A 136 4.21 -1.77 15.71
C ASN A 136 3.37 -0.63 15.15
N PHE A 137 3.75 -0.08 14.00
CA PHE A 137 2.99 0.94 13.29
C PHE A 137 1.57 0.45 12.95
N TYR A 138 1.45 -0.76 12.39
CA TYR A 138 0.15 -1.33 12.04
C TYR A 138 -0.75 -1.56 13.26
N LYS A 139 -0.18 -2.05 14.35
CA LYS A 139 -0.92 -2.25 15.60
C LYS A 139 -1.43 -0.94 16.17
N LYS A 140 -0.63 0.13 16.09
CA LYS A 140 -1.05 1.47 16.53
C LYS A 140 -2.19 2.04 15.69
N LEU A 141 -2.29 1.67 14.42
CA LEU A 141 -3.43 2.05 13.57
C LEU A 141 -4.73 1.36 13.99
N GLY A 142 -4.64 0.25 14.70
CA GLY A 142 -5.78 -0.56 15.07
C GLY A 142 -5.92 -1.86 14.27
N ALA A 143 -4.94 -2.20 13.45
CA ALA A 143 -4.92 -3.48 12.75
C ALA A 143 -4.53 -4.60 13.71
N GLU A 144 -5.04 -5.80 13.42
CA GLU A 144 -4.77 -6.99 14.21
C GLU A 144 -4.08 -8.04 13.35
N VAL A 145 -3.29 -8.90 13.98
CA VAL A 145 -2.73 -10.07 13.30
C VAL A 145 -3.84 -11.11 13.18
N GLU A 146 -4.28 -11.38 11.96
CA GLU A 146 -5.34 -12.35 11.67
C GLU A 146 -4.81 -13.78 11.70
N ARG A 147 -3.62 -13.99 11.13
CA ARG A 147 -2.97 -15.30 11.10
C ARG A 147 -1.47 -15.15 10.91
N MET A 148 -0.76 -16.23 11.17
CA MET A 148 0.68 -16.35 10.93
C MET A 148 0.92 -17.40 9.86
N ASP A 149 1.84 -17.11 8.95
CA ASP A 149 2.41 -18.09 8.03
C ASP A 149 3.88 -18.24 8.41
N GLY A 150 4.18 -19.26 9.20
CA GLY A 150 5.46 -19.36 9.90
C GLY A 150 5.63 -18.15 10.83
N GLN A 151 6.66 -17.34 10.59
CA GLN A 151 6.90 -16.12 11.36
C GLN A 151 6.34 -14.86 10.69
N ARG A 152 5.72 -15.00 9.52
CA ARG A 152 5.19 -13.88 8.75
C ARG A 152 3.75 -13.56 9.18
N PRO A 153 3.51 -12.36 9.76
CA PRO A 153 2.17 -11.98 10.17
C PRO A 153 1.34 -11.49 8.98
N TYR A 154 0.05 -11.82 9.02
CA TYR A 154 -0.97 -11.29 8.12
C TYR A 154 -1.90 -10.40 8.94
N PHE A 155 -1.99 -9.14 8.55
CA PHE A 155 -2.75 -8.12 9.26
C PHE A 155 -4.13 -7.95 8.65
N ARG A 156 -5.08 -7.62 9.52
CA ARG A 156 -6.45 -7.26 9.14
C ARG A 156 -6.86 -5.98 9.86
N TRP A 157 -7.37 -5.04 9.09
CA TRP A 157 -7.86 -3.77 9.61
C TRP A 157 -9.34 -3.64 9.24
N ALA A 158 -10.21 -3.88 10.22
CA ALA A 158 -11.66 -3.85 10.00
C ALA A 158 -12.13 -2.43 9.75
N MET A 159 -13.12 -2.28 8.86
CA MET A 159 -13.75 -0.98 8.59
C MET A 159 -14.68 -0.57 9.72
N TYR A 160 -15.33 -1.56 10.34
CA TYR A 160 -16.25 -1.35 11.46
C TYR A 160 -15.88 -2.28 12.61
N ASP A 161 -16.03 -1.78 13.82
CA ASP A 161 -15.81 -2.58 15.02
C ASP A 161 -16.98 -3.54 15.29
#